data_4000ea87e1f7ea653f15a96d56d0e310
#
_entry.id   4000ea87e1f7ea653f15a96d56d0e310
#
_cell.length_a   1.000
_cell.length_b   1.000
_cell.length_c   1.000
_cell.angle_alpha   90.00
_cell.angle_beta   90.00
_cell.angle_gamma   90.00
#
_symmetry.space_group_name_H-M   'P 1'
#
loop_
_entity.id
_entity.type
_entity.pdbx_description
1 polymer ?
#
loop_
_entity_poly.entity_id
_entity_poly.type
_entity_poly.pdbx_seq_one_letter_code
_entity_poly.pdbx_strand_id
1 'polypeptide(L)'
;WSSDVCSSDLMDRVRAEVLAKPGEPIRLTEFLKPGFDEITSVMPSWLGRPIMNWAHRNKWASNYNFAMRVRTNTIYGFLRLWILSKLRFYRPRTYRFVEEQKAIITWLETIKNAAANDYQLAVEISKLANLRKGYSDTHKRGLQNFSRIMEEVAIPCSTTKRNPSFGA
;
A
#
# COMPACT_ATOMS: atom_id res chain seq x y z
N TRP A 1 -15.40 17.37 0.16
CA TRP A 1 -13.99 17.74 0.44
C TRP A 1 -13.74 19.06 -0.26
N SER A 2 -13.91 20.15 0.46
CA SER A 2 -13.51 21.47 -0.02
C SER A 2 -11.99 21.52 -0.01
N SER A 3 -11.40 21.66 -1.20
CA SER A 3 -9.95 21.83 -1.42
C SER A 3 -9.46 23.25 -1.11
N ASP A 4 -10.29 24.08 -0.46
CA ASP A 4 -10.05 25.52 -0.27
C ASP A 4 -9.40 25.85 1.09
N VAL A 5 -8.79 24.87 1.76
CA VAL A 5 -7.89 25.19 2.86
C VAL A 5 -6.59 25.71 2.25
N CYS A 6 -6.54 27.03 2.07
CA CYS A 6 -5.32 27.74 1.66
C CYS A 6 -4.18 27.34 2.61
N SER A 7 -3.00 27.12 2.07
CA SER A 7 -1.79 26.80 2.85
C SER A 7 -1.47 27.85 3.93
N SER A 8 -1.93 29.10 3.72
CA SER A 8 -1.90 30.17 4.71
C SER A 8 -2.70 29.84 5.96
N ASP A 9 -3.96 29.37 5.80
CA ASP A 9 -4.85 29.08 6.94
C ASP A 9 -4.30 27.92 7.79
N LEU A 10 -3.69 26.93 7.13
CA LEU A 10 -3.04 25.82 7.82
C LEU A 10 -1.84 26.31 8.65
N MET A 11 -1.02 27.18 8.07
CA MET A 11 0.16 27.72 8.77
C MET A 11 -0.24 28.64 9.93
N ASP A 12 -1.32 29.41 9.79
CA ASP A 12 -1.85 30.26 10.87
C ASP A 12 -2.42 29.40 12.02
N ARG A 13 -3.13 28.34 11.69
CA ARG A 13 -3.57 27.36 12.71
C ARG A 13 -2.40 26.70 13.42
N VAL A 14 -1.38 26.26 12.71
CA VAL A 14 -0.16 25.66 13.30
C VAL A 14 0.54 26.70 14.18
N ARG A 15 0.65 27.97 13.76
CA ARG A 15 1.22 29.05 14.59
C ARG A 15 0.46 29.24 15.91
N ALA A 16 -0.87 29.26 15.83
CA ALA A 16 -1.72 29.39 17.01
C ALA A 16 -1.59 28.18 17.95
N GLU A 17 -1.51 26.95 17.40
CA GLU A 17 -1.40 25.71 18.18
C GLU A 17 -0.07 25.59 18.91
N VAL A 18 1.04 26.00 18.28
CA VAL A 18 2.38 25.98 18.91
C VAL A 18 2.70 27.26 19.67
N LEU A 19 1.76 28.21 19.78
CA LEU A 19 1.92 29.51 20.45
C LEU A 19 3.13 30.31 19.95
N ALA A 20 3.42 30.24 18.66
CA ALA A 20 4.54 30.93 18.03
C ALA A 20 4.29 32.45 17.97
N LYS A 21 5.30 33.24 18.31
CA LYS A 21 5.23 34.70 18.21
C LYS A 21 5.24 35.17 16.75
N PRO A 22 4.69 36.35 16.44
CA PRO A 22 4.77 36.95 15.11
C PRO A 22 6.23 37.03 14.63
N GLY A 23 6.53 36.51 13.43
CA GLY A 23 7.89 36.49 12.87
C GLY A 23 8.79 35.33 13.34
N GLU A 24 8.37 34.53 14.30
CA GLU A 24 9.12 33.36 14.74
C GLU A 24 9.11 32.25 13.67
N PRO A 25 10.29 31.67 13.31
CA PRO A 25 10.36 30.62 12.32
C PRO A 25 9.82 29.29 12.85
N ILE A 26 8.81 28.74 12.19
CA ILE A 26 8.28 27.41 12.50
C ILE A 26 9.12 26.35 11.77
N ARG A 27 9.51 25.31 12.47
CA ARG A 27 10.23 24.14 11.89
C ARG A 27 9.29 22.96 11.81
N LEU A 28 8.95 22.56 10.59
CA LEU A 28 8.20 21.35 10.32
C LEU A 28 9.17 20.17 10.17
N THR A 29 9.00 19.17 11.02
CA THR A 29 9.83 17.96 10.98
C THR A 29 8.94 16.74 10.87
N GLU A 30 9.08 15.99 9.80
CA GLU A 30 8.41 14.73 9.60
C GLU A 30 9.28 13.58 10.11
N PHE A 31 8.67 12.70 10.89
CA PHE A 31 9.31 11.49 11.39
C PHE A 31 8.83 10.31 10.54
N LEU A 32 9.70 9.85 9.66
CA LEU A 32 9.44 8.70 8.82
C LEU A 32 10.14 7.48 9.42
N LYS A 33 9.44 6.36 9.45
CA LYS A 33 9.99 5.09 9.91
C LYS A 33 9.70 3.99 8.89
N PRO A 34 10.25 4.09 7.67
CA PRO A 34 10.03 3.07 6.66
C PRO A 34 10.62 1.74 7.10
N GLY A 35 9.87 0.67 6.92
CA GLY A 35 10.35 -0.69 7.09
C GLY A 35 11.28 -1.09 5.95
N PHE A 36 12.11 -2.09 6.18
CA PHE A 36 12.98 -2.66 5.15
C PHE A 36 12.17 -3.11 3.93
N ASP A 37 11.01 -3.74 4.16
CA ASP A 37 10.09 -4.17 3.10
C ASP A 37 9.57 -3.00 2.25
N GLU A 38 9.34 -1.84 2.88
CA GLU A 38 8.86 -0.64 2.18
C GLU A 38 9.94 -0.05 1.28
N ILE A 39 11.19 -0.02 1.77
CA ILE A 39 12.34 0.48 1.00
C ILE A 39 12.62 -0.44 -0.19
N THR A 40 12.69 -1.75 0.03
CA THR A 40 12.96 -2.72 -1.02
C THR A 40 11.83 -2.82 -2.03
N SER A 41 10.58 -2.56 -1.60
CA SER A 41 9.41 -2.57 -2.49
C SER A 41 9.44 -1.49 -3.56
N VAL A 42 10.13 -0.38 -3.31
CA VAL A 42 10.32 0.75 -4.25
C VAL A 42 11.48 0.50 -5.22
N MET A 43 12.35 -0.48 -4.94
CA MET A 43 13.47 -0.81 -5.81
C MET A 43 13.02 -1.45 -7.14
N PRO A 44 13.86 -1.37 -8.20
CA PRO A 44 13.64 -2.10 -9.44
C PRO A 44 13.39 -3.58 -9.17
N SER A 45 12.51 -4.21 -9.96
CA SER A 45 12.14 -5.61 -9.78
C SER A 45 13.33 -6.57 -9.85
N TRP A 46 14.34 -6.26 -10.67
CA TRP A 46 15.56 -7.06 -10.82
C TRP A 46 16.46 -7.01 -9.58
N LEU A 47 16.42 -5.91 -8.81
CA LEU A 47 17.18 -5.74 -7.58
C LEU A 47 16.34 -6.08 -6.34
N GLY A 48 15.08 -5.70 -6.32
CA GLY A 48 14.17 -5.92 -5.19
C GLY A 48 13.91 -7.41 -4.92
N ARG A 49 13.73 -8.24 -5.97
CA ARG A 49 13.50 -9.68 -5.82
C ARG A 49 14.60 -10.42 -5.07
N PRO A 50 15.88 -10.36 -5.45
CA PRO A 50 16.92 -11.06 -4.73
C PRO A 50 17.10 -10.54 -3.30
N ILE A 51 16.95 -9.23 -3.08
CA ILE A 51 17.05 -8.63 -1.75
C ILE A 51 15.90 -9.09 -0.85
N MET A 52 14.66 -9.12 -1.35
CA MET A 52 13.51 -9.62 -0.60
C MET A 52 13.64 -11.11 -0.28
N ASN A 53 14.06 -11.92 -1.22
CA ASN A 53 14.31 -13.36 -0.98
C ASN A 53 15.39 -13.59 0.07
N TRP A 54 16.44 -12.78 0.04
CA TRP A 54 17.49 -12.81 1.06
C TRP A 54 16.94 -12.38 2.44
N ALA A 55 16.15 -11.30 2.48
CA ALA A 55 15.55 -10.79 3.72
C ALA A 55 14.55 -11.79 4.34
N HIS A 56 13.76 -12.49 3.52
CA HIS A 56 12.85 -13.53 3.99
C HIS A 56 13.59 -14.73 4.60
N ARG A 57 14.77 -15.08 4.10
CA ARG A 57 15.64 -16.09 4.71
C ARG A 57 16.21 -15.63 6.05
N ASN A 58 16.48 -14.32 6.17
CA ASN A 58 17.04 -13.70 7.37
C ASN A 58 15.95 -12.90 8.10
N LYS A 59 15.22 -13.57 8.99
CA LYS A 59 14.07 -13.00 9.72
C LYS A 59 14.33 -11.66 10.43
N TRP A 60 15.57 -11.32 10.75
CA TRP A 60 15.93 -10.06 11.40
C TRP A 60 15.84 -8.87 10.43
N ALA A 61 16.11 -9.07 9.14
CA ALA A 61 16.10 -7.99 8.15
C ALA A 61 14.67 -7.48 7.89
N SER A 62 13.66 -8.34 7.93
CA SER A 62 12.26 -7.96 7.72
C SER A 62 11.69 -7.08 8.84
N ASN A 63 12.29 -7.11 10.03
CA ASN A 63 11.85 -6.31 11.19
C ASN A 63 12.64 -5.01 11.37
N TYR A 64 13.59 -4.72 10.47
CA TYR A 64 14.40 -3.53 10.58
C TYR A 64 13.65 -2.31 10.03
N ASN A 65 13.56 -1.26 10.85
CA ASN A 65 12.94 0.00 10.48
C ASN A 65 13.99 1.13 10.51
N PHE A 66 14.00 1.95 9.47
CA PHE A 66 14.89 3.09 9.38
C PHE A 66 14.20 4.34 9.90
N ALA A 67 14.62 4.82 11.07
CA ALA A 67 14.12 6.09 11.58
C ALA A 67 14.78 7.26 10.84
N MET A 68 14.00 8.05 10.13
CA MET A 68 14.48 9.21 9.37
C MET A 68 13.69 10.45 9.78
N ARG A 69 14.43 11.55 10.04
CA ARG A 69 13.84 12.87 10.29
C ARG A 69 14.03 13.74 9.05
N VAL A 70 12.96 14.26 8.50
CA VAL A 70 12.99 15.14 7.34
C VAL A 70 12.43 16.50 7.73
N ARG A 71 13.25 17.54 7.69
CA ARG A 71 12.81 18.93 7.87
C ARG A 71 12.25 19.42 6.54
N THR A 72 10.94 19.51 6.43
CA THR A 72 10.26 19.80 5.15
C THR A 72 10.43 21.25 4.70
N ASN A 73 10.62 22.16 5.63
CA ASN A 73 10.83 23.60 5.36
C ASN A 73 12.30 23.99 5.10
N THR A 74 13.18 23.01 4.84
CA THR A 74 14.55 23.26 4.39
C THR A 74 14.68 22.90 2.91
N ILE A 75 15.57 23.56 2.17
CA ILE A 75 15.85 23.29 0.76
C ILE A 75 16.18 21.80 0.56
N TYR A 76 17.00 21.24 1.42
CA TYR A 76 17.40 19.84 1.36
C TYR A 76 16.24 18.87 1.67
N GLY A 77 15.42 19.16 2.67
CA GLY A 77 14.24 18.36 2.98
C GLY A 77 13.19 18.42 1.87
N PHE A 78 12.93 19.62 1.35
CA PHE A 78 12.04 19.82 0.20
C PHE A 78 12.54 19.05 -1.03
N LEU A 79 13.82 19.16 -1.36
CA LEU A 79 14.41 18.48 -2.51
C LEU A 79 14.30 16.96 -2.40
N ARG A 80 14.51 16.40 -1.22
CA ARG A 80 14.29 14.95 -0.96
C ARG A 80 12.87 14.52 -1.26
N LEU A 81 11.86 15.24 -0.75
CA LEU A 81 10.46 14.92 -1.00
C LEU A 81 10.09 15.12 -2.47
N TRP A 82 10.64 16.16 -3.10
CA TRP A 82 10.44 16.42 -4.53
C TRP A 82 11.01 15.29 -5.40
N ILE A 83 12.22 14.80 -5.11
CA ILE A 83 12.82 13.65 -5.80
C ILE A 83 11.94 12.41 -5.59
N LEU A 84 11.49 12.14 -4.36
CA LEU A 84 10.59 11.01 -4.07
C LEU A 84 9.28 11.12 -4.87
N SER A 85 8.72 12.31 -5.01
CA SER A 85 7.50 12.52 -5.82
C SER A 85 7.72 12.19 -7.30
N LYS A 86 8.92 12.48 -7.84
CA LYS A 86 9.29 12.15 -9.22
C LYS A 86 9.49 10.66 -9.46
N LEU A 87 9.77 9.86 -8.44
CA LEU A 87 9.84 8.41 -8.54
C LEU A 87 8.50 7.76 -8.94
N ARG A 88 7.40 8.52 -8.95
CA ARG A 88 6.10 8.05 -9.44
C ARG A 88 6.18 7.46 -10.86
N PHE A 89 6.98 8.06 -11.74
CA PHE A 89 7.18 7.54 -13.11
C PHE A 89 7.92 6.20 -13.13
N TYR A 90 8.69 5.92 -12.09
CA TYR A 90 9.43 4.67 -11.95
C TYR A 90 8.60 3.55 -11.33
N ARG A 91 7.47 3.88 -10.70
CA ARG A 91 6.57 2.94 -10.00
C ARG A 91 6.23 1.67 -10.81
N PRO A 92 5.91 1.73 -12.13
CA PRO A 92 5.58 0.53 -12.90
C PRO A 92 6.71 -0.51 -12.98
N ARG A 93 7.95 -0.09 -12.76
CA ARG A 93 9.14 -0.95 -12.78
C ARG A 93 9.53 -1.50 -11.41
N THR A 94 8.81 -1.10 -10.35
CA THR A 94 9.11 -1.55 -8.99
C THR A 94 8.62 -2.97 -8.76
N TYR A 95 9.31 -3.68 -7.88
CA TYR A 95 8.94 -5.04 -7.48
C TYR A 95 7.50 -5.12 -6.96
N ARG A 96 7.13 -4.21 -6.07
CA ARG A 96 5.80 -4.15 -5.48
C ARG A 96 4.70 -3.96 -6.53
N PHE A 97 4.90 -3.07 -7.50
CA PHE A 97 3.91 -2.84 -8.55
C PHE A 97 3.65 -4.10 -9.36
N VAL A 98 4.71 -4.83 -9.74
CA VAL A 98 4.58 -6.07 -10.51
C VAL A 98 3.77 -7.12 -9.74
N GLU A 99 4.05 -7.30 -8.44
CA GLU A 99 3.32 -8.26 -7.61
C GLU A 99 1.86 -7.81 -7.35
N GLU A 100 1.63 -6.51 -7.15
CA GLU A 100 0.27 -5.96 -7.02
C GLU A 100 -0.54 -6.15 -8.30
N GLN A 101 0.06 -5.93 -9.48
CA GLN A 101 -0.62 -6.14 -10.77
C GLN A 101 -1.00 -7.60 -10.99
N LYS A 102 -0.11 -8.54 -10.70
CA LYS A 102 -0.42 -9.97 -10.78
C LYS A 102 -1.62 -10.32 -9.89
N ALA A 103 -1.59 -9.89 -8.64
CA ALA A 103 -2.69 -10.16 -7.70
C ALA A 103 -4.02 -9.56 -8.17
N ILE A 104 -4.00 -8.35 -8.79
CA ILE A 104 -5.19 -7.71 -9.35
C ILE A 104 -5.72 -8.53 -10.55
N ILE A 105 -4.85 -8.96 -11.45
CA ILE A 105 -5.25 -9.76 -12.62
C ILE A 105 -5.89 -11.07 -12.16
N THR A 106 -5.23 -11.81 -11.26
CA THR A 106 -5.78 -13.07 -10.73
C THR A 106 -7.14 -12.85 -10.05
N TRP A 107 -7.27 -11.79 -9.26
CA TRP A 107 -8.55 -11.45 -8.61
C TRP A 107 -9.65 -11.13 -9.61
N LEU A 108 -9.37 -10.34 -10.67
CA LEU A 108 -10.34 -10.01 -11.71
C LEU A 108 -10.75 -11.24 -12.53
N GLU A 109 -9.80 -12.12 -12.87
CA GLU A 109 -10.08 -13.38 -13.53
C GLU A 109 -10.97 -14.30 -12.68
N THR A 110 -10.70 -14.36 -11.38
CA THR A 110 -11.52 -15.13 -10.44
C THR A 110 -12.95 -14.58 -10.36
N ILE A 111 -13.14 -13.25 -10.29
CA ILE A 111 -14.46 -12.63 -10.36
C ILE A 111 -15.17 -12.97 -11.68
N LYS A 112 -14.47 -12.85 -12.81
CA LYS A 112 -15.04 -13.16 -14.12
C LYS A 112 -15.52 -14.61 -14.19
N ASN A 113 -14.72 -15.56 -13.72
CA ASN A 113 -15.07 -16.97 -13.69
C ASN A 113 -16.25 -17.25 -12.76
N ALA A 114 -16.24 -16.65 -11.56
CA ALA A 114 -17.36 -16.76 -10.62
C ALA A 114 -18.65 -16.18 -11.21
N ALA A 115 -18.60 -15.02 -11.85
CA ALA A 115 -19.77 -14.35 -12.44
C ALA A 115 -20.45 -15.18 -13.55
N ALA A 116 -19.70 -16.03 -14.24
CA ALA A 116 -20.25 -16.94 -15.24
C ALA A 116 -21.06 -18.10 -14.62
N ASN A 117 -20.80 -18.44 -13.37
CA ASN A 117 -21.41 -19.60 -12.68
C ASN A 117 -22.38 -19.16 -11.56
N ASP A 118 -21.99 -18.16 -10.77
CA ASP A 118 -22.76 -17.64 -9.62
C ASP A 118 -22.42 -16.16 -9.43
N TYR A 119 -23.38 -15.29 -9.76
CA TYR A 119 -23.23 -13.84 -9.61
C TYR A 119 -23.02 -13.42 -8.15
N GLN A 120 -23.70 -14.07 -7.20
CA GLN A 120 -23.58 -13.75 -5.79
C GLN A 120 -22.18 -14.03 -5.26
N LEU A 121 -21.60 -15.17 -5.67
CA LEU A 121 -20.22 -15.52 -5.36
C LEU A 121 -19.25 -14.46 -5.92
N ALA A 122 -19.47 -13.99 -7.17
CA ALA A 122 -18.64 -12.95 -7.76
C ALA A 122 -18.67 -11.63 -6.95
N VAL A 123 -19.85 -11.26 -6.45
CA VAL A 123 -20.02 -10.08 -5.57
C VAL A 123 -19.22 -10.26 -4.26
N GLU A 124 -19.28 -11.43 -3.63
CA GLU A 124 -18.51 -11.68 -2.40
C GLU A 124 -17.00 -11.67 -2.67
N ILE A 125 -16.52 -12.27 -3.76
CA ILE A 125 -15.12 -12.23 -4.16
C ILE A 125 -14.67 -10.78 -4.43
N SER A 126 -15.53 -9.94 -5.00
CA SER A 126 -15.19 -8.53 -5.25
C SER A 126 -14.92 -7.75 -3.96
N LYS A 127 -15.62 -8.06 -2.88
CA LYS A 127 -15.45 -7.43 -1.56
C LYS A 127 -14.12 -7.78 -0.90
N LEU A 128 -13.45 -8.88 -1.30
CA LEU A 128 -12.16 -9.28 -0.73
C LEU A 128 -11.07 -8.22 -0.91
N ALA A 129 -11.18 -7.36 -1.92
CA ALA A 129 -10.25 -6.23 -2.11
C ALA A 129 -10.19 -5.30 -0.89
N ASN A 130 -11.25 -5.23 -0.08
CA ASN A 130 -11.26 -4.43 1.15
C ASN A 130 -10.27 -4.94 2.20
N LEU A 131 -9.90 -6.23 2.19
CA LEU A 131 -8.90 -6.79 3.10
C LEU A 131 -7.50 -6.22 2.87
N ARG A 132 -7.22 -5.72 1.66
CA ARG A 132 -5.92 -5.14 1.30
C ARG A 132 -5.75 -3.69 1.77
N LYS A 133 -6.78 -3.09 2.35
CA LYS A 133 -6.72 -1.74 2.92
C LYS A 133 -6.02 -1.77 4.29
N GLY A 134 -5.25 -0.74 4.56
CA GLY A 134 -4.57 -0.57 5.84
C GLY A 134 -3.11 -0.18 5.67
N TYR A 135 -2.46 0.09 6.81
CA TYR A 135 -1.06 0.50 6.87
C TYR A 135 -0.28 -0.45 7.79
N SER A 136 1.02 -0.55 7.54
CA SER A 136 1.95 -1.30 8.38
C SER A 136 1.50 -2.76 8.63
N ASP A 137 1.41 -3.19 9.87
CA ASP A 137 1.05 -4.56 10.25
C ASP A 137 -0.39 -4.94 9.85
N THR A 138 -1.32 -3.99 9.87
CA THR A 138 -2.69 -4.22 9.38
C THR A 138 -2.70 -4.56 7.90
N HIS A 139 -1.87 -3.87 7.11
CA HIS A 139 -1.72 -4.18 5.69
C HIS A 139 -1.10 -5.57 5.47
N LYS A 140 -0.06 -5.94 6.22
CA LYS A 140 0.57 -7.27 6.14
C LYS A 140 -0.42 -8.39 6.44
N ARG A 141 -1.20 -8.26 7.52
CA ARG A 141 -2.26 -9.22 7.88
C ARG A 141 -3.36 -9.28 6.81
N GLY A 142 -3.77 -8.12 6.30
CA GLY A 142 -4.77 -8.03 5.23
C GLY A 142 -4.32 -8.73 3.96
N LEU A 143 -3.06 -8.58 3.56
CA LEU A 143 -2.48 -9.30 2.41
C LEU A 143 -2.45 -10.81 2.62
N GLN A 144 -2.04 -11.27 3.81
CA GLN A 144 -2.02 -12.71 4.14
C GLN A 144 -3.42 -13.30 4.10
N ASN A 145 -4.41 -12.64 4.71
CA ASN A 145 -5.79 -13.08 4.70
C ASN A 145 -6.38 -13.08 3.29
N PHE A 146 -6.10 -12.04 2.49
CA PHE A 146 -6.53 -11.98 1.10
C PHE A 146 -5.96 -13.14 0.27
N SER A 147 -4.64 -13.37 0.33
CA SER A 147 -4.00 -14.46 -0.41
C SER A 147 -4.57 -15.82 0.00
N ARG A 148 -4.72 -16.04 1.30
CA ARG A 148 -5.26 -17.30 1.82
C ARG A 148 -6.69 -17.56 1.35
N ILE A 149 -7.58 -16.56 1.44
CA ILE A 149 -8.98 -16.70 1.00
C ILE A 149 -9.04 -16.89 -0.53
N MET A 150 -8.20 -16.19 -1.28
CA MET A 150 -8.13 -16.36 -2.73
C MET A 150 -7.71 -17.78 -3.11
N GLU A 151 -6.66 -18.32 -2.50
CA GLU A 151 -6.10 -19.64 -2.83
C GLU A 151 -6.97 -20.78 -2.32
N GLU A 152 -7.45 -20.71 -1.07
CA GLU A 152 -8.16 -21.81 -0.43
C GLU A 152 -9.66 -21.86 -0.78
N VAL A 153 -10.27 -20.72 -1.11
CA VAL A 153 -11.72 -20.60 -1.28
C VAL A 153 -12.12 -20.03 -2.63
N ALA A 154 -11.70 -18.81 -2.95
CA ALA A 154 -12.25 -18.08 -4.08
C ALA A 154 -11.92 -18.73 -5.45
N ILE A 155 -10.67 -19.12 -5.66
CA ILE A 155 -10.24 -19.77 -6.92
C ILE A 155 -10.92 -21.12 -7.09
N PRO A 156 -10.91 -22.06 -6.11
CA PRO A 156 -11.58 -23.34 -6.26
C PRO A 156 -13.10 -23.19 -6.49
N CYS A 157 -13.78 -22.33 -5.72
CA CYS A 157 -15.21 -22.12 -5.88
C CYS A 157 -15.59 -21.46 -7.21
N SER A 158 -14.73 -20.58 -7.76
CA SER A 158 -15.00 -19.93 -9.04
C SER A 158 -14.92 -20.87 -10.25
N THR A 159 -14.16 -21.95 -10.14
CA THR A 159 -13.98 -22.95 -11.19
C THR A 159 -14.97 -24.11 -11.09
N THR A 160 -15.58 -24.33 -9.94
CA THR A 160 -16.57 -25.39 -9.72
C THR A 160 -17.91 -24.96 -10.31
N LYS A 161 -18.39 -25.65 -11.34
CA LYS A 161 -19.74 -25.44 -11.86
C LYS A 161 -20.76 -25.83 -10.76
N ARG A 162 -21.62 -24.88 -10.42
CA ARG A 162 -22.74 -25.14 -9.50
C ARG A 162 -23.64 -26.20 -10.13
N ASN A 163 -23.71 -27.38 -9.53
CA ASN A 163 -24.70 -28.38 -9.92
C ASN A 163 -26.08 -27.83 -9.52
N PRO A 164 -27.05 -27.67 -10.45
CA PRO A 164 -28.33 -27.03 -10.15
C PRO A 164 -29.27 -27.88 -9.26
N SER A 165 -28.80 -28.97 -8.67
CA SER A 165 -29.61 -29.96 -7.94
C SER A 165 -29.78 -29.70 -6.45
N PHE A 166 -29.41 -28.53 -5.91
CA PHE A 166 -29.69 -28.14 -4.52
C PHE A 166 -30.53 -26.86 -4.50
N GLY A 167 -31.88 -27.00 -4.69
CA GLY A 167 -32.79 -25.87 -4.59
C GLY A 167 -34.16 -26.18 -5.12
N ALA A 168 -34.82 -27.18 -4.55
CA ALA A 168 -36.26 -27.35 -4.60
C ALA A 168 -36.77 -27.52 -3.15
#